data_ee46905e45d55f3c9259a9de2f46b768
#
_entry.id   ee46905e45d55f3c9259a9de2f46b768
#
_cell.length_a   1.000
_cell.length_b   1.000
_cell.length_c   1.000
_cell.angle_alpha   90.00
_cell.angle_beta   90.00
_cell.angle_gamma   90.00
#
_symmetry.space_group_name_H-M   'P 1'
#
loop_
_entity.id
_entity.type
_entity.pdbx_description
1 polymer ?
#
loop_
_entity_poly.entity_id
_entity_poly.type
_entity_poly.pdbx_seq_one_letter_code
_entity_poly.pdbx_strand_id
1 'polypeptide(L)'
;MASGRLKDFDPDETAAPTLSMEAVHLYSMFMATKCPYKRARDVVSAFTSVELKELVIVEWPVGIPYVAGKCMRLGKMCYGLKQAAWVFHQKVKSVLLALQFEPTLFDSCFYFQFIYEDDQKFLVIVCVYVDNFNLIAEREIDVIHFDKEISKALETRVEDPNVMLGIVFVETSNSLQLNMRFQVDAILERYKMLDCNIKRTPLPSGVLLGPAVEARQTAASQEFPYPELTGSLLWVIRCSFLNVKYACNQLCAQMSKWDETHVSAAIHLLKYVKSLRDDGLMFRKQPKLDRLSMRIFSDANFAGDSTLKSTSAFLIMVETVGTLVFLSKQQTTVSKSTMESEYRSASHASQVFEGLVNVLGQLGVLVLTPVPLFIDNTATIAAIKTQATSFKLRHLLLDHAYLRELCHRSLIFPEHVDGTHNPADMGTKLLPAEATERYSRFILDSAGSHSL
;
A
#
# COMPACT_ATOMS: atom_id res chain seq x y z
N MET A 1 4.31 -23.30 -21.50
CA MET A 1 3.36 -23.16 -20.37
C MET A 1 2.97 -24.57 -19.92
N ALA A 2 3.12 -24.88 -18.65
CA ALA A 2 2.70 -26.17 -18.12
C ALA A 2 1.17 -26.15 -17.93
N SER A 3 0.42 -26.80 -18.86
CA SER A 3 -1.01 -26.96 -18.76
C SER A 3 -1.35 -28.35 -18.20
N GLY A 4 -1.05 -28.58 -16.93
CA GLY A 4 -1.48 -29.77 -16.23
C GLY A 4 -2.85 -29.53 -15.56
N ARG A 5 -3.88 -30.31 -15.88
CA ARG A 5 -5.07 -30.41 -15.02
C ARG A 5 -4.65 -31.14 -13.74
N LEU A 6 -4.27 -30.35 -12.72
CA LEU A 6 -4.06 -30.86 -11.37
C LEU A 6 -5.42 -30.99 -10.71
N LYS A 7 -5.82 -32.22 -10.44
CA LYS A 7 -6.94 -32.52 -9.55
C LYS A 7 -6.40 -32.41 -8.12
N ASP A 8 -7.16 -31.76 -7.25
CA ASP A 8 -6.99 -31.71 -5.80
C ASP A 8 -5.82 -30.82 -5.30
N PHE A 9 -5.92 -29.49 -5.53
CA PHE A 9 -5.18 -28.49 -4.74
C PHE A 9 -6.11 -27.89 -3.68
N ASP A 10 -5.57 -27.76 -2.47
CA ASP A 10 -6.18 -26.88 -1.50
C ASP A 10 -6.09 -25.43 -2.05
N PRO A 11 -7.24 -24.73 -2.22
CA PRO A 11 -7.24 -23.35 -2.67
C PRO A 11 -6.32 -22.46 -1.82
N ASP A 12 -6.15 -22.77 -0.52
CA ASP A 12 -5.30 -22.03 0.42
C ASP A 12 -3.80 -22.23 0.16
N GLU A 13 -3.41 -23.29 -0.57
CA GLU A 13 -2.01 -23.54 -0.97
C GLU A 13 -1.63 -22.91 -2.32
N THR A 14 -2.51 -22.16 -2.94
CA THR A 14 -2.25 -21.55 -4.26
C THR A 14 -1.90 -20.07 -4.22
N ALA A 15 -2.18 -19.37 -3.12
CA ALA A 15 -1.93 -17.96 -2.93
C ALA A 15 -0.78 -17.72 -1.95
N ALA A 16 0.35 -17.17 -2.42
CA ALA A 16 1.40 -16.66 -1.55
C ALA A 16 1.05 -15.25 -1.09
N PRO A 17 1.29 -14.90 0.19
CA PRO A 17 1.18 -13.52 0.63
C PRO A 17 2.23 -12.65 -0.08
N THR A 18 1.88 -11.39 -0.30
CA THR A 18 2.79 -10.39 -0.84
C THR A 18 2.84 -9.20 0.10
N LEU A 19 4.00 -8.54 0.17
CA LEU A 19 4.23 -7.37 1.01
C LEU A 19 3.22 -6.25 0.67
N SER A 20 2.55 -5.72 1.68
CA SER A 20 1.61 -4.60 1.53
C SER A 20 2.34 -3.27 1.34
N MET A 21 1.68 -2.28 0.71
CA MET A 21 2.27 -0.94 0.59
C MET A 21 2.40 -0.24 1.94
N GLU A 22 1.50 -0.49 2.84
CA GLU A 22 1.57 0.01 4.22
C GLU A 22 2.83 -0.52 4.94
N ALA A 23 3.20 -1.78 4.70
CA ALA A 23 4.46 -2.35 5.19
C ALA A 23 5.68 -1.72 4.52
N VAL A 24 5.63 -1.39 3.21
CA VAL A 24 6.69 -0.65 2.51
C VAL A 24 6.86 0.75 3.10
N HIS A 25 5.76 1.45 3.39
CA HIS A 25 5.83 2.78 4.02
C HIS A 25 6.41 2.70 5.45
N LEU A 26 6.01 1.67 6.22
CA LEU A 26 6.57 1.43 7.55
C LEU A 26 8.07 1.12 7.48
N TYR A 27 8.51 0.24 6.56
CA TYR A 27 9.91 -0.02 6.27
C TYR A 27 10.68 1.26 5.94
N SER A 28 10.11 2.11 5.07
CA SER A 28 10.72 3.37 4.66
C SER A 28 10.84 4.37 5.82
N MET A 29 9.84 4.41 6.70
CA MET A 29 9.90 5.19 7.93
C MET A 29 11.07 4.72 8.82
N PHE A 30 11.22 3.42 9.05
CA PHE A 30 12.33 2.87 9.84
C PHE A 30 13.69 3.13 9.18
N MET A 31 13.79 3.04 7.86
CA MET A 31 14.99 3.36 7.11
C MET A 31 15.38 4.84 7.25
N ALA A 32 14.40 5.74 7.28
CA ALA A 32 14.64 7.17 7.47
C ALA A 32 15.02 7.55 8.91
N THR A 33 14.65 6.74 9.91
CA THR A 33 14.72 7.14 11.31
C THR A 33 15.66 6.29 12.16
N LYS A 34 15.51 4.99 12.16
CA LYS A 34 16.17 4.09 13.12
C LYS A 34 17.18 3.14 12.48
N CYS A 35 16.94 2.69 11.26
CA CYS A 35 17.69 1.62 10.60
C CYS A 35 18.39 2.11 9.32
N PRO A 36 19.50 2.88 9.40
CA PRO A 36 20.12 3.50 8.24
C PRO A 36 20.92 2.52 7.36
N TYR A 37 21.32 1.37 7.92
CA TYR A 37 22.11 0.39 7.18
C TYR A 37 21.18 -0.55 6.42
N LYS A 38 21.46 -0.82 5.15
CA LYS A 38 20.57 -1.52 4.23
C LYS A 38 21.26 -2.50 3.32
N ARG A 39 20.54 -3.52 2.89
CA ARG A 39 20.95 -4.51 1.91
C ARG A 39 19.74 -5.01 1.11
N ALA A 40 19.95 -5.30 -0.18
CA ALA A 40 18.98 -5.99 -1.00
C ALA A 40 19.58 -7.24 -1.64
N ARG A 41 18.79 -8.30 -1.71
CA ARG A 41 19.14 -9.59 -2.31
C ARG A 41 17.97 -10.11 -3.13
N ASP A 42 18.27 -10.75 -4.26
CA ASP A 42 17.32 -11.49 -5.09
C ASP A 42 17.71 -12.96 -5.12
N VAL A 43 16.73 -13.85 -4.99
CA VAL A 43 16.99 -15.31 -5.00
C VAL A 43 17.08 -15.81 -6.42
N VAL A 44 18.24 -16.36 -6.77
CA VAL A 44 18.47 -16.93 -8.10
C VAL A 44 17.56 -18.13 -8.30
N SER A 45 16.77 -18.10 -9.40
CA SER A 45 15.91 -19.22 -9.77
C SER A 45 14.99 -19.71 -8.65
N ALA A 46 14.33 -18.80 -7.96
CA ALA A 46 13.57 -19.00 -6.73
C ALA A 46 12.69 -20.28 -6.75
N PHE A 47 11.80 -20.41 -7.74
CA PHE A 47 10.88 -21.55 -7.80
C PHE A 47 11.61 -22.86 -8.13
N THR A 48 12.58 -22.85 -9.01
CA THR A 48 13.36 -24.06 -9.34
C THR A 48 14.33 -24.49 -8.24
N SER A 49 14.49 -23.68 -7.19
CA SER A 49 15.23 -24.05 -5.97
C SER A 49 14.44 -24.99 -5.05
N VAL A 50 13.15 -25.25 -5.33
CA VAL A 50 12.26 -26.09 -4.54
C VAL A 50 11.92 -27.37 -5.28
N GLU A 51 12.05 -28.53 -4.59
CA GLU A 51 11.65 -29.81 -5.13
C GLU A 51 10.13 -29.94 -5.22
N LEU A 52 9.67 -30.56 -6.31
CA LEU A 52 8.26 -30.86 -6.53
C LEU A 52 7.95 -32.24 -5.93
N LYS A 53 7.12 -32.26 -4.87
CA LYS A 53 6.72 -33.52 -4.21
C LYS A 53 5.69 -34.30 -5.03
N GLU A 54 4.87 -33.59 -5.79
CA GLU A 54 3.78 -34.16 -6.57
C GLU A 54 4.24 -34.64 -7.94
N LEU A 55 3.50 -35.59 -8.50
CA LEU A 55 3.73 -36.06 -9.87
C LEU A 55 3.09 -35.10 -10.85
N VAL A 56 3.90 -34.23 -11.44
CA VAL A 56 3.48 -33.35 -12.55
C VAL A 56 4.13 -33.78 -13.85
N ILE A 57 3.29 -34.15 -14.80
CA ILE A 57 3.70 -34.53 -16.14
C ILE A 57 3.45 -33.33 -17.06
N VAL A 58 4.43 -32.99 -17.87
CA VAL A 58 4.37 -31.89 -18.83
C VAL A 58 4.54 -32.39 -20.25
N GLU A 59 3.99 -31.62 -21.19
CA GLU A 59 4.24 -31.84 -22.63
C GLU A 59 5.72 -31.62 -22.95
N TRP A 60 6.16 -32.28 -24.02
CA TRP A 60 7.53 -32.12 -24.51
C TRP A 60 7.73 -30.65 -24.94
N PRO A 61 8.79 -29.99 -24.40
CA PRO A 61 9.10 -28.63 -24.82
C PRO A 61 9.51 -28.60 -26.29
N VAL A 62 9.15 -27.51 -26.97
CA VAL A 62 9.60 -27.25 -28.34
C VAL A 62 11.12 -27.19 -28.36
N GLY A 63 11.72 -27.93 -29.28
CA GLY A 63 13.19 -28.01 -29.47
C GLY A 63 13.85 -29.17 -28.73
N ILE A 64 13.14 -29.96 -27.93
CA ILE A 64 13.65 -31.21 -27.37
C ILE A 64 13.11 -32.38 -28.18
N PRO A 65 13.98 -33.32 -28.66
CA PRO A 65 13.53 -34.49 -29.44
C PRO A 65 12.51 -35.31 -28.66
N TYR A 66 11.34 -35.54 -29.27
CA TYR A 66 10.30 -36.40 -28.72
C TYR A 66 10.75 -37.86 -28.66
N VAL A 67 10.55 -38.51 -27.52
CA VAL A 67 10.83 -39.94 -27.33
C VAL A 67 9.49 -40.68 -27.16
N ALA A 68 9.14 -41.52 -28.14
CA ALA A 68 7.90 -42.26 -28.12
C ALA A 68 7.76 -43.15 -26.88
N GLY A 69 6.57 -43.17 -26.27
CA GLY A 69 6.26 -43.93 -25.06
C GLY A 69 6.82 -43.37 -23.76
N LYS A 70 7.45 -42.20 -23.79
CA LYS A 70 7.93 -41.51 -22.57
C LYS A 70 7.17 -40.20 -22.32
N CYS A 71 7.02 -39.84 -21.07
CA CYS A 71 6.51 -38.54 -20.62
C CYS A 71 7.59 -37.79 -19.87
N MET A 72 7.50 -36.46 -19.82
CA MET A 72 8.40 -35.62 -19.00
C MET A 72 7.76 -35.35 -17.66
N ARG A 73 8.49 -35.72 -16.60
CA ARG A 73 8.14 -35.39 -15.22
C ARG A 73 8.93 -34.17 -14.77
N LEU A 74 8.23 -33.21 -14.14
CA LEU A 74 8.90 -32.12 -13.43
C LEU A 74 9.45 -32.65 -12.10
N GLY A 75 10.76 -32.41 -11.87
CA GLY A 75 11.40 -32.71 -10.59
C GLY A 75 11.45 -31.53 -9.63
N LYS A 76 11.32 -30.32 -10.17
CA LYS A 76 11.37 -29.08 -9.40
C LYS A 76 10.19 -28.18 -9.75
N MET A 77 9.86 -27.24 -8.87
CA MET A 77 8.86 -26.20 -9.14
C MET A 77 9.31 -25.35 -10.33
N CYS A 78 8.36 -24.84 -11.10
CA CYS A 78 8.66 -23.93 -12.21
C CYS A 78 7.62 -22.79 -12.27
N TYR A 79 7.99 -21.73 -12.98
CA TYR A 79 7.08 -20.61 -13.26
C TYR A 79 5.85 -21.11 -14.02
N GLY A 80 4.65 -20.71 -13.56
CA GLY A 80 3.37 -21.11 -14.12
C GLY A 80 2.65 -22.24 -13.35
N LEU A 81 3.30 -22.90 -12.39
CA LEU A 81 2.61 -23.78 -11.45
C LEU A 81 1.91 -22.93 -10.38
N LYS A 82 0.62 -23.21 -10.13
CA LYS A 82 -0.21 -22.42 -9.19
C LYS A 82 0.37 -22.39 -7.77
N GLN A 83 0.91 -23.52 -7.27
CA GLN A 83 1.49 -23.66 -5.94
C GLN A 83 2.92 -23.16 -5.81
N ALA A 84 3.61 -22.83 -6.91
CA ALA A 84 5.04 -22.49 -6.85
C ALA A 84 5.36 -21.32 -5.92
N ALA A 85 4.56 -20.26 -5.99
CA ALA A 85 4.73 -19.09 -5.15
C ALA A 85 4.52 -19.40 -3.66
N TRP A 86 3.49 -20.19 -3.33
CA TRP A 86 3.18 -20.58 -1.95
C TRP A 86 4.29 -21.47 -1.36
N VAL A 87 4.72 -22.51 -2.09
CA VAL A 87 5.77 -23.44 -1.60
C VAL A 87 7.10 -22.70 -1.43
N PHE A 88 7.44 -21.80 -2.35
CA PHE A 88 8.63 -20.97 -2.21
C PHE A 88 8.54 -20.03 -0.99
N HIS A 89 7.37 -19.39 -0.78
CA HIS A 89 7.14 -18.56 0.40
C HIS A 89 7.34 -19.37 1.70
N GLN A 90 6.86 -20.64 1.78
CA GLN A 90 7.08 -21.50 2.95
C GLN A 90 8.57 -21.80 3.17
N LYS A 91 9.35 -22.01 2.10
CA LYS A 91 10.80 -22.17 2.18
C LYS A 91 11.47 -20.91 2.73
N VAL A 92 11.14 -19.74 2.20
CA VAL A 92 11.66 -18.45 2.68
C VAL A 92 11.33 -18.25 4.16
N LYS A 93 10.06 -18.48 4.54
CA LYS A 93 9.62 -18.40 5.94
C LYS A 93 10.44 -19.34 6.84
N SER A 94 10.67 -20.58 6.44
CA SER A 94 11.46 -21.54 7.23
C SER A 94 12.92 -21.09 7.39
N VAL A 95 13.52 -20.50 6.37
CA VAL A 95 14.88 -19.93 6.43
C VAL A 95 14.95 -18.75 7.38
N LEU A 96 14.02 -17.80 7.28
CA LEU A 96 14.01 -16.62 8.16
C LEU A 96 13.75 -17.00 9.62
N LEU A 97 12.83 -17.95 9.89
CA LEU A 97 12.61 -18.47 11.25
C LEU A 97 13.85 -19.18 11.81
N ALA A 98 14.60 -19.94 11.00
CA ALA A 98 15.86 -20.55 11.40
C ALA A 98 16.95 -19.51 11.72
N LEU A 99 16.90 -18.35 11.07
CA LEU A 99 17.73 -17.17 11.36
C LEU A 99 17.17 -16.32 12.50
N GLN A 100 16.14 -16.80 13.23
CA GLN A 100 15.49 -16.13 14.36
C GLN A 100 14.73 -14.84 14.03
N PHE A 101 14.33 -14.65 12.76
CA PHE A 101 13.40 -13.58 12.38
C PHE A 101 11.97 -14.04 12.64
N GLU A 102 11.15 -13.12 13.15
CA GLU A 102 9.71 -13.33 13.37
C GLU A 102 8.89 -12.49 12.38
N PRO A 103 7.82 -13.03 11.77
CA PRO A 103 6.92 -12.22 10.98
C PRO A 103 6.10 -11.30 11.89
N THR A 104 5.78 -10.10 11.43
CA THR A 104 4.87 -9.23 12.17
C THR A 104 3.43 -9.72 12.08
N LEU A 105 2.60 -9.35 13.05
CA LEU A 105 1.15 -9.59 12.99
C LEU A 105 0.45 -8.73 11.92
N PHE A 106 1.09 -7.67 11.49
CA PHE A 106 0.57 -6.73 10.50
C PHE A 106 0.70 -7.23 9.06
N ASP A 107 1.86 -7.84 8.75
CA ASP A 107 2.16 -8.35 7.41
C ASP A 107 3.12 -9.54 7.51
N SER A 108 2.71 -10.70 6.98
CA SER A 108 3.49 -11.94 7.05
C SER A 108 4.76 -11.94 6.17
N CYS A 109 4.93 -10.92 5.31
CA CYS A 109 6.13 -10.70 4.51
C CYS A 109 7.06 -9.65 5.12
N PHE A 110 6.70 -9.10 6.28
CA PHE A 110 7.47 -8.14 7.04
C PHE A 110 8.02 -8.82 8.31
N TYR A 111 9.31 -9.10 8.33
CA TYR A 111 9.97 -9.82 9.40
C TYR A 111 10.86 -8.89 10.21
N PHE A 112 11.06 -9.21 11.48
CA PHE A 112 11.98 -8.49 12.36
C PHE A 112 12.74 -9.43 13.29
N GLN A 113 13.84 -8.94 13.82
CA GLN A 113 14.64 -9.56 14.85
C GLN A 113 15.24 -8.50 15.76
N PHE A 114 15.35 -8.80 17.06
CA PHE A 114 16.18 -8.03 17.98
C PHE A 114 17.46 -8.78 18.29
N ILE A 115 18.59 -8.10 18.09
CA ILE A 115 19.91 -8.60 18.47
C ILE A 115 20.28 -7.93 19.78
N TYR A 116 20.64 -8.75 20.78
CA TYR A 116 20.99 -8.29 22.11
C TYR A 116 22.51 -8.36 22.30
N GLU A 117 23.13 -7.24 22.70
CA GLU A 117 24.55 -7.12 22.95
C GLU A 117 24.77 -6.04 24.02
N ASP A 118 25.55 -6.32 25.07
CA ASP A 118 25.88 -5.39 26.16
C ASP A 118 24.67 -4.67 26.76
N ASP A 119 23.61 -5.42 27.10
CA ASP A 119 22.32 -4.92 27.62
C ASP A 119 21.56 -3.96 26.68
N GLN A 120 22.00 -3.84 25.43
CA GLN A 120 21.31 -3.09 24.38
C GLN A 120 20.60 -4.04 23.41
N LYS A 121 19.52 -3.56 22.80
CA LYS A 121 18.82 -4.28 21.74
C LYS A 121 18.83 -3.49 20.45
N PHE A 122 19.13 -4.15 19.36
CA PHE A 122 19.23 -3.58 18.03
C PHE A 122 18.23 -4.24 17.09
N LEU A 123 17.47 -3.43 16.39
CA LEU A 123 16.42 -3.87 15.47
C LEU A 123 17.00 -4.18 14.09
N VAL A 124 16.60 -5.31 13.54
CA VAL A 124 16.81 -5.70 12.15
C VAL A 124 15.45 -6.01 11.53
N ILE A 125 15.18 -5.46 10.36
CA ILE A 125 13.93 -5.64 9.62
C ILE A 125 14.23 -6.24 8.25
N VAL A 126 13.45 -7.23 7.84
CA VAL A 126 13.52 -7.85 6.52
C VAL A 126 12.13 -7.81 5.88
N CYS A 127 12.01 -7.18 4.73
CA CYS A 127 10.84 -7.25 3.87
C CYS A 127 11.09 -8.24 2.74
N VAL A 128 10.13 -9.14 2.52
CA VAL A 128 10.19 -10.15 1.47
C VAL A 128 9.10 -9.87 0.44
N TYR A 129 9.49 -9.77 -0.83
CA TYR A 129 8.55 -9.71 -1.93
C TYR A 129 8.90 -10.77 -2.97
N VAL A 130 8.22 -11.90 -2.90
CA VAL A 130 8.46 -13.10 -3.69
C VAL A 130 9.89 -13.61 -3.49
N ASP A 131 10.82 -13.23 -4.36
CA ASP A 131 12.24 -13.61 -4.39
C ASP A 131 13.20 -12.50 -3.94
N ASN A 132 12.68 -11.30 -3.68
CA ASN A 132 13.47 -10.15 -3.23
C ASN A 132 13.45 -10.00 -1.71
N PHE A 133 14.63 -9.85 -1.12
CA PHE A 133 14.84 -9.51 0.28
C PHE A 133 15.36 -8.07 0.39
N ASN A 134 14.67 -7.24 1.13
CA ASN A 134 15.12 -5.89 1.47
C ASN A 134 15.29 -5.82 2.98
N LEU A 135 16.52 -5.61 3.42
CA LEU A 135 16.91 -5.57 4.83
C LEU A 135 17.36 -4.18 5.22
N ILE A 136 16.94 -3.75 6.42
CA ILE A 136 17.49 -2.59 7.13
C ILE A 136 17.85 -2.96 8.56
N ALA A 137 18.86 -2.30 9.13
CA ALA A 137 19.30 -2.54 10.51
C ALA A 137 19.80 -1.26 11.18
N GLU A 138 19.82 -1.27 12.51
CA GLU A 138 20.40 -0.20 13.32
C GLU A 138 21.94 -0.18 13.23
N ARG A 139 22.58 -1.34 12.94
CA ARG A 139 24.05 -1.47 12.85
C ARG A 139 24.47 -2.16 11.55
N GLU A 140 25.60 -1.75 11.03
CA GLU A 140 26.16 -2.32 9.79
C GLU A 140 26.56 -3.79 9.94
N ILE A 141 27.08 -4.16 11.13
CA ILE A 141 27.50 -5.54 11.42
C ILE A 141 26.34 -6.54 11.29
N ASP A 142 25.12 -6.13 11.64
CA ASP A 142 23.94 -6.96 11.55
C ASP A 142 23.52 -7.20 10.10
N VAL A 143 23.71 -6.18 9.24
CA VAL A 143 23.52 -6.29 7.78
C VAL A 143 24.52 -7.30 7.20
N ILE A 144 25.79 -7.21 7.58
CA ILE A 144 26.86 -8.11 7.11
C ILE A 144 26.60 -9.53 7.58
N HIS A 145 26.15 -9.70 8.82
CA HIS A 145 25.81 -11.01 9.38
C HIS A 145 24.64 -11.65 8.61
N PHE A 146 23.54 -10.94 8.42
CA PHE A 146 22.42 -11.42 7.63
C PHE A 146 22.84 -11.81 6.21
N ASP A 147 23.62 -10.96 5.55
CA ASP A 147 24.10 -11.14 4.18
C ASP A 147 24.88 -12.48 4.03
N LYS A 148 25.71 -12.79 5.02
CA LYS A 148 26.45 -14.04 5.09
C LYS A 148 25.55 -15.25 5.31
N GLU A 149 24.61 -15.17 6.25
CA GLU A 149 23.76 -16.28 6.62
C GLU A 149 22.69 -16.60 5.54
N ILE A 150 22.08 -15.58 4.94
CA ILE A 150 21.10 -15.79 3.87
C ILE A 150 21.76 -16.40 2.61
N SER A 151 23.00 -16.01 2.30
CA SER A 151 23.75 -16.54 1.15
C SER A 151 24.20 -17.99 1.33
N LYS A 152 24.24 -18.51 2.58
CA LYS A 152 24.45 -19.94 2.85
C LYS A 152 23.17 -20.75 2.66
N ALA A 153 22.03 -20.17 2.99
CA ALA A 153 20.73 -20.84 2.95
C ALA A 153 20.08 -20.84 1.57
N LEU A 154 20.28 -19.76 0.81
CA LEU A 154 19.69 -19.54 -0.51
C LEU A 154 20.76 -18.99 -1.47
N GLU A 155 20.75 -19.46 -2.71
CA GLU A 155 21.56 -18.84 -3.77
C GLU A 155 20.97 -17.47 -4.10
N THR A 156 21.71 -16.41 -3.78
CA THR A 156 21.24 -15.03 -3.95
C THR A 156 22.26 -14.18 -4.67
N ARG A 157 21.77 -13.15 -5.37
CA ARG A 157 22.59 -12.05 -5.94
C ARG A 157 22.33 -10.75 -5.20
N VAL A 158 23.32 -9.87 -5.19
CA VAL A 158 23.21 -8.53 -4.62
C VAL A 158 22.38 -7.66 -5.57
N GLU A 159 21.42 -6.93 -5.00
CA GLU A 159 20.64 -5.92 -5.69
C GLU A 159 20.87 -4.53 -5.09
N ASP A 160 20.39 -3.48 -5.76
CA ASP A 160 20.49 -2.12 -5.25
C ASP A 160 19.53 -1.93 -4.06
N PRO A 161 20.04 -1.68 -2.84
CA PRO A 161 19.18 -1.48 -1.66
C PRO A 161 18.41 -0.17 -1.69
N ASN A 162 18.65 0.71 -2.67
CA ASN A 162 17.87 1.92 -2.88
C ASN A 162 16.68 1.71 -3.81
N VAL A 163 16.44 0.48 -4.25
CA VAL A 163 15.30 0.16 -5.13
C VAL A 163 14.49 -0.99 -4.53
N MET A 164 13.19 -0.79 -4.40
CA MET A 164 12.24 -1.82 -3.95
C MET A 164 10.93 -1.69 -4.73
N LEU A 165 10.48 -2.76 -5.38
CA LEU A 165 9.22 -2.76 -6.16
C LEU A 165 9.17 -1.66 -7.25
N GLY A 166 10.30 -1.23 -7.76
CA GLY A 166 10.42 -0.12 -8.68
C GLY A 166 10.38 1.27 -8.03
N ILE A 167 10.19 1.35 -6.71
CA ILE A 167 10.34 2.59 -5.94
C ILE A 167 11.83 2.87 -5.75
N VAL A 168 12.25 4.07 -6.08
CA VAL A 168 13.63 4.53 -5.80
C VAL A 168 13.62 5.32 -4.50
N PHE A 169 14.42 4.89 -3.54
CA PHE A 169 14.63 5.58 -2.28
C PHE A 169 15.69 6.68 -2.47
N VAL A 170 15.24 7.93 -2.54
CA VAL A 170 16.12 9.10 -2.68
C VAL A 170 16.39 9.69 -1.31
N GLU A 171 17.62 9.53 -0.84
CA GLU A 171 18.03 10.05 0.46
C GLU A 171 18.68 11.43 0.34
N THR A 172 18.29 12.30 1.26
CA THR A 172 18.96 13.58 1.52
C THR A 172 19.53 13.60 2.95
N SER A 173 20.16 14.71 3.36
CA SER A 173 20.58 14.90 4.75
C SER A 173 19.40 14.80 5.74
N ASN A 174 18.18 15.24 5.34
CA ASN A 174 17.05 15.44 6.24
C ASN A 174 15.85 14.55 5.94
N SER A 175 15.84 13.80 4.84
CA SER A 175 14.67 13.02 4.41
C SER A 175 15.04 11.81 3.57
N LEU A 176 14.05 10.91 3.47
CA LEU A 176 13.97 9.82 2.53
C LEU A 176 12.70 10.02 1.69
N GLN A 177 12.83 10.06 0.37
CA GLN A 177 11.71 10.17 -0.56
C GLN A 177 11.51 8.87 -1.32
N LEU A 178 10.26 8.41 -1.40
CA LEU A 178 9.83 7.32 -2.27
C LEU A 178 9.53 7.88 -3.65
N ASN A 179 10.42 7.68 -4.60
CA ASN A 179 10.31 8.28 -5.93
C ASN A 179 9.96 7.23 -7.00
N MET A 180 9.03 7.57 -7.88
CA MET A 180 8.55 6.71 -8.98
C MET A 180 8.82 7.32 -10.36
N ARG A 181 9.80 8.20 -10.47
CA ARG A 181 10.11 8.96 -11.70
C ARG A 181 10.29 8.06 -12.92
N PHE A 182 11.08 7.00 -12.80
CA PHE A 182 11.35 6.11 -13.93
C PHE A 182 10.08 5.43 -14.46
N GLN A 183 9.16 5.04 -13.55
CA GLN A 183 7.89 4.45 -13.93
C GLN A 183 6.94 5.47 -14.55
N VAL A 184 6.93 6.70 -14.03
CA VAL A 184 6.16 7.81 -14.62
C VAL A 184 6.68 8.12 -16.02
N ASP A 185 8.00 8.20 -16.20
CA ASP A 185 8.63 8.45 -17.51
C ASP A 185 8.30 7.33 -18.51
N ALA A 186 8.39 6.07 -18.10
CA ALA A 186 8.03 4.92 -18.94
C ALA A 186 6.55 4.95 -19.37
N ILE A 187 5.62 5.37 -18.48
CA ILE A 187 4.23 5.54 -18.83
C ILE A 187 4.07 6.70 -19.84
N LEU A 188 4.68 7.85 -19.57
CA LEU A 188 4.63 9.01 -20.47
C LEU A 188 5.18 8.70 -21.87
N GLU A 189 6.29 7.96 -21.94
CA GLU A 189 6.89 7.52 -23.20
C GLU A 189 5.98 6.56 -23.96
N ARG A 190 5.44 5.53 -23.28
CA ARG A 190 4.51 4.55 -23.86
C ARG A 190 3.29 5.23 -24.51
N TYR A 191 2.77 6.29 -23.89
CA TYR A 191 1.62 7.03 -24.40
C TYR A 191 2.00 8.27 -25.21
N LYS A 192 3.29 8.46 -25.55
CA LYS A 192 3.82 9.59 -26.34
C LYS A 192 3.48 10.96 -25.74
N MET A 193 3.58 11.06 -24.41
CA MET A 193 3.16 12.25 -23.64
C MET A 193 4.32 12.89 -22.84
N LEU A 194 5.57 12.62 -23.19
CA LEU A 194 6.73 13.24 -22.51
C LEU A 194 6.68 14.78 -22.58
N ASP A 195 6.25 15.36 -23.70
CA ASP A 195 6.20 16.81 -23.91
C ASP A 195 4.82 17.42 -23.65
N CYS A 196 3.87 16.66 -23.07
CA CYS A 196 2.53 17.18 -22.81
C CYS A 196 2.53 18.27 -21.71
N ASN A 197 1.59 19.19 -21.79
CA ASN A 197 1.34 20.18 -20.74
C ASN A 197 0.84 19.50 -19.47
N ILE A 198 1.34 19.91 -18.31
CA ILE A 198 0.90 19.44 -16.99
C ILE A 198 -0.50 19.97 -16.63
N LYS A 199 -1.13 19.31 -15.66
CA LYS A 199 -2.38 19.73 -15.03
C LYS A 199 -2.17 20.05 -13.55
N ARG A 200 -3.01 20.91 -12.98
CA ARG A 200 -2.94 21.29 -11.55
C ARG A 200 -3.89 20.51 -10.66
N THR A 201 -4.79 19.72 -11.24
CA THR A 201 -5.75 18.85 -10.52
C THR A 201 -5.74 17.46 -11.11
N PRO A 202 -5.98 16.41 -10.30
CA PRO A 202 -5.95 15.02 -10.76
C PRO A 202 -7.05 14.70 -11.78
N LEU A 203 -8.21 15.35 -11.69
CA LEU A 203 -9.29 15.27 -12.69
C LEU A 203 -9.86 16.67 -12.99
N PRO A 204 -10.54 16.86 -14.12
CA PRO A 204 -11.22 18.11 -14.41
C PRO A 204 -12.30 18.42 -13.38
N SER A 205 -12.50 19.70 -13.05
CA SER A 205 -13.57 20.13 -12.16
C SER A 205 -14.94 19.73 -12.72
N GLY A 206 -15.81 19.19 -11.85
CA GLY A 206 -17.18 18.82 -12.21
C GLY A 206 -17.32 17.53 -13.04
N VAL A 207 -16.23 16.83 -13.32
CA VAL A 207 -16.31 15.52 -13.99
C VAL A 207 -16.89 14.48 -13.04
N LEU A 208 -17.99 13.85 -13.46
CA LEU A 208 -18.57 12.67 -12.82
C LEU A 208 -18.30 11.45 -13.72
N LEU A 209 -17.47 10.54 -13.26
CA LEU A 209 -17.19 9.29 -13.94
C LEU A 209 -18.22 8.24 -13.51
N GLY A 210 -19.33 8.18 -14.27
CA GLY A 210 -20.36 7.15 -14.13
C GLY A 210 -20.15 5.99 -15.10
N PRO A 211 -21.11 5.06 -15.23
CA PRO A 211 -21.06 4.02 -16.24
C PRO A 211 -20.90 4.58 -17.65
N ALA A 212 -20.14 3.88 -18.49
CA ALA A 212 -19.91 4.29 -19.88
C ALA A 212 -21.22 4.44 -20.68
N VAL A 213 -21.31 5.50 -21.44
CA VAL A 213 -22.47 5.81 -22.31
C VAL A 213 -22.17 5.34 -23.72
N GLU A 214 -23.01 4.48 -24.30
CA GLU A 214 -22.79 3.90 -25.65
C GLU A 214 -22.59 4.95 -26.74
N ALA A 215 -23.35 6.05 -26.70
CA ALA A 215 -23.20 7.15 -27.67
C ALA A 215 -21.81 7.85 -27.63
N ARG A 216 -21.01 7.61 -26.57
CA ARG A 216 -19.65 8.14 -26.41
C ARG A 216 -18.55 7.08 -26.63
N GLN A 217 -18.95 5.87 -27.01
CA GLN A 217 -18.01 4.79 -27.32
C GLN A 217 -17.63 4.91 -28.80
N THR A 218 -16.61 5.71 -29.08
CA THR A 218 -16.03 5.87 -30.43
C THR A 218 -15.02 4.74 -30.71
N ALA A 219 -14.73 4.46 -31.98
CA ALA A 219 -13.67 3.51 -32.35
C ALA A 219 -12.34 3.87 -31.67
N ALA A 220 -11.96 5.14 -31.66
CA ALA A 220 -10.74 5.59 -30.98
C ALA A 220 -10.74 5.35 -29.48
N SER A 221 -11.90 5.50 -28.79
CA SER A 221 -11.99 5.20 -27.36
C SER A 221 -11.93 3.69 -27.08
N GLN A 222 -12.43 2.85 -27.98
CA GLN A 222 -12.42 1.40 -27.84
C GLN A 222 -11.02 0.81 -28.12
N GLU A 223 -10.27 1.39 -29.06
CA GLU A 223 -8.90 0.99 -29.37
C GLU A 223 -7.88 1.51 -28.34
N PHE A 224 -8.24 2.53 -27.54
CA PHE A 224 -7.34 3.07 -26.53
C PHE A 224 -7.12 2.05 -25.40
N PRO A 225 -5.86 1.76 -25.01
CA PRO A 225 -5.53 0.79 -23.97
C PRO A 225 -5.81 1.36 -22.56
N TYR A 226 -7.07 1.64 -22.27
CA TYR A 226 -7.53 2.27 -21.04
C TYR A 226 -7.21 1.47 -19.77
N PRO A 227 -7.46 0.14 -19.73
CA PRO A 227 -7.13 -0.68 -18.53
C PRO A 227 -5.62 -0.69 -18.25
N GLU A 228 -4.78 -0.71 -19.27
CA GLU A 228 -3.31 -0.71 -19.12
C GLU A 228 -2.82 0.62 -18.58
N LEU A 229 -3.37 1.75 -19.05
CA LEU A 229 -3.02 3.07 -18.53
C LEU A 229 -3.46 3.21 -17.08
N THR A 230 -4.72 2.90 -16.79
CA THR A 230 -5.26 3.04 -15.41
C THR A 230 -4.58 2.09 -14.43
N GLY A 231 -4.25 0.87 -14.85
CA GLY A 231 -3.48 -0.09 -14.03
C GLY A 231 -2.06 0.40 -13.75
N SER A 232 -1.39 0.97 -14.75
CA SER A 232 -0.04 1.55 -14.59
C SER A 232 -0.07 2.78 -13.65
N LEU A 233 -1.06 3.65 -13.79
CA LEU A 233 -1.27 4.79 -12.90
C LEU A 233 -1.58 4.34 -11.47
N LEU A 234 -2.44 3.32 -11.30
CA LEU A 234 -2.76 2.76 -9.98
C LEU A 234 -1.51 2.29 -9.24
N TRP A 235 -0.57 1.67 -9.96
CA TRP A 235 0.68 1.20 -9.36
C TRP A 235 1.52 2.36 -8.81
N VAL A 236 1.87 3.35 -9.63
CA VAL A 236 2.71 4.48 -9.19
C VAL A 236 2.03 5.31 -8.08
N ILE A 237 0.69 5.44 -8.15
CA ILE A 237 -0.10 6.18 -7.17
C ILE A 237 -0.11 5.45 -5.82
N ARG A 238 -0.26 4.14 -5.82
CA ARG A 238 -0.20 3.35 -4.57
C ARG A 238 1.17 3.39 -3.91
N CYS A 239 2.25 3.44 -4.70
CA CYS A 239 3.61 3.43 -4.19
C CYS A 239 4.03 4.78 -3.58
N SER A 240 3.64 5.90 -4.20
CA SER A 240 4.25 7.19 -3.89
C SER A 240 3.30 8.39 -3.90
N PHE A 241 2.26 8.39 -4.73
CA PHE A 241 1.37 9.55 -4.90
C PHE A 241 0.03 9.34 -4.19
N LEU A 242 0.07 9.14 -2.86
CA LEU A 242 -1.11 8.80 -2.06
C LEU A 242 -2.24 9.81 -2.18
N ASN A 243 -1.90 11.08 -2.39
CA ASN A 243 -2.80 12.21 -2.62
C ASN A 243 -3.70 12.07 -3.88
N VAL A 244 -3.41 11.14 -4.79
CA VAL A 244 -4.13 10.97 -6.06
C VAL A 244 -5.07 9.76 -6.07
N LYS A 245 -5.11 8.99 -4.96
CA LYS A 245 -5.86 7.72 -4.87
C LYS A 245 -7.32 7.83 -5.27
N TYR A 246 -8.03 8.87 -4.83
CA TYR A 246 -9.46 9.04 -5.16
C TYR A 246 -9.70 9.11 -6.67
N ALA A 247 -8.99 9.99 -7.35
CA ALA A 247 -9.12 10.17 -8.79
C ALA A 247 -8.79 8.88 -9.57
N CYS A 248 -7.75 8.17 -9.15
CA CYS A 248 -7.37 6.91 -9.76
C CYS A 248 -8.43 5.82 -9.55
N ASN A 249 -8.98 5.72 -8.34
CA ASN A 249 -10.03 4.75 -8.04
C ASN A 249 -11.30 4.98 -8.86
N GLN A 250 -11.68 6.24 -9.12
CA GLN A 250 -12.81 6.58 -10.00
C GLN A 250 -12.59 6.05 -11.43
N LEU A 251 -11.36 6.15 -11.96
CA LEU A 251 -11.01 5.59 -13.26
C LEU A 251 -11.00 4.05 -13.24
N CYS A 252 -10.37 3.46 -12.21
CA CYS A 252 -10.27 2.01 -12.08
C CYS A 252 -11.65 1.32 -11.99
N ALA A 253 -12.64 1.97 -11.40
CA ALA A 253 -14.01 1.46 -11.32
C ALA A 253 -14.64 1.22 -12.71
N GLN A 254 -14.12 1.83 -13.76
CA GLN A 254 -14.64 1.76 -15.13
C GLN A 254 -13.78 0.92 -16.09
N MET A 255 -12.81 0.13 -15.57
CA MET A 255 -11.91 -0.69 -16.42
C MET A 255 -12.61 -1.77 -17.25
N SER A 256 -13.80 -2.19 -16.86
CA SER A 256 -14.56 -3.19 -17.61
C SER A 256 -15.33 -2.61 -18.80
N LYS A 257 -15.70 -1.32 -18.74
CA LYS A 257 -16.42 -0.62 -19.81
C LYS A 257 -16.17 0.87 -19.69
N TRP A 258 -15.60 1.47 -20.72
CA TRP A 258 -15.24 2.90 -20.76
C TRP A 258 -15.70 3.58 -22.05
N ASP A 259 -15.71 4.90 -22.07
CA ASP A 259 -16.04 5.75 -23.20
C ASP A 259 -14.98 6.88 -23.35
N GLU A 260 -15.19 7.77 -24.28
CA GLU A 260 -14.29 8.89 -24.56
C GLU A 260 -14.06 9.82 -23.34
N THR A 261 -15.07 9.97 -22.47
CA THR A 261 -14.94 10.76 -21.24
C THR A 261 -13.93 10.13 -20.29
N HIS A 262 -13.96 8.81 -20.15
CA HIS A 262 -13.03 8.06 -19.30
C HIS A 262 -11.60 8.13 -19.85
N VAL A 263 -11.43 7.98 -21.18
CA VAL A 263 -10.11 8.11 -21.82
C VAL A 263 -9.55 9.52 -21.59
N SER A 264 -10.37 10.55 -21.80
CA SER A 264 -9.96 11.95 -21.59
C SER A 264 -9.58 12.23 -20.15
N ALA A 265 -10.32 11.66 -19.19
CA ALA A 265 -10.03 11.77 -17.76
C ALA A 265 -8.74 11.02 -17.36
N ALA A 266 -8.47 9.83 -17.93
CA ALA A 266 -7.23 9.09 -17.70
C ALA A 266 -6.00 9.83 -18.24
N ILE A 267 -6.13 10.41 -19.42
CA ILE A 267 -5.09 11.28 -20.02
C ILE A 267 -4.86 12.53 -19.15
N HIS A 268 -5.92 13.13 -18.60
CA HIS A 268 -5.80 14.26 -17.68
C HIS A 268 -5.06 13.85 -16.41
N LEU A 269 -5.38 12.68 -15.83
CA LEU A 269 -4.69 12.17 -14.67
C LEU A 269 -3.21 11.93 -14.95
N LEU A 270 -2.86 11.35 -16.09
CA LEU A 270 -1.45 11.18 -16.49
C LEU A 270 -0.70 12.52 -16.58
N LYS A 271 -1.34 13.58 -17.11
CA LYS A 271 -0.78 14.93 -17.14
C LYS A 271 -0.59 15.54 -15.74
N TYR A 272 -1.45 15.20 -14.79
CA TYR A 272 -1.28 15.60 -13.40
C TYR A 272 -0.15 14.80 -12.72
N VAL A 273 -0.09 13.48 -12.92
CA VAL A 273 0.99 12.63 -12.41
C VAL A 273 2.36 13.08 -12.94
N LYS A 274 2.42 13.56 -14.20
CA LYS A 274 3.63 14.20 -14.74
C LYS A 274 4.08 15.38 -13.89
N SER A 275 3.17 16.19 -13.35
CA SER A 275 3.54 17.33 -12.49
C SER A 275 4.13 16.91 -11.14
N LEU A 276 3.86 15.66 -10.71
CA LEU A 276 4.39 15.06 -9.48
C LEU A 276 5.63 14.18 -9.73
N ARG A 277 6.15 14.16 -10.95
CA ARG A 277 7.20 13.22 -11.41
C ARG A 277 8.43 13.22 -10.50
N ASP A 278 8.83 14.40 -10.04
CA ASP A 278 10.00 14.60 -9.18
C ASP A 278 9.64 14.63 -7.68
N ASP A 279 8.33 14.56 -7.36
CA ASP A 279 7.79 14.45 -6.02
C ASP A 279 7.71 12.98 -5.56
N GLY A 280 7.22 12.77 -4.35
CA GLY A 280 6.98 11.45 -3.80
C GLY A 280 6.68 11.51 -2.32
N LEU A 281 6.25 10.38 -1.78
CA LEU A 281 6.02 10.27 -0.35
C LEU A 281 7.34 10.43 0.40
N MET A 282 7.37 11.33 1.37
CA MET A 282 8.58 11.71 2.09
C MET A 282 8.52 11.32 3.57
N PHE A 283 9.62 10.77 4.07
CA PHE A 283 9.86 10.52 5.49
C PHE A 283 11.04 11.35 5.96
N ARG A 284 10.80 12.18 7.00
CA ARG A 284 11.83 13.02 7.60
C ARG A 284 12.74 12.21 8.50
N LYS A 285 14.04 12.43 8.40
CA LYS A 285 15.02 11.80 9.27
C LYS A 285 14.90 12.34 10.69
N GLN A 286 14.75 11.45 11.65
CA GLN A 286 14.68 11.75 13.08
C GLN A 286 15.69 10.88 13.82
N PRO A 287 16.63 11.44 14.58
CA PRO A 287 17.53 10.64 15.40
C PRO A 287 16.72 10.04 16.57
N LYS A 288 16.65 8.72 16.68
CA LYS A 288 15.97 7.92 17.72
C LYS A 288 14.45 8.01 17.70
N LEU A 289 13.83 7.08 16.99
CA LEU A 289 12.39 6.89 16.98
C LEU A 289 11.99 5.82 18.01
N ASP A 290 12.10 6.11 19.30
CA ASP A 290 11.64 5.20 20.37
C ASP A 290 10.21 5.54 20.82
N ARG A 291 9.78 6.78 20.61
CA ARG A 291 8.42 7.26 20.87
C ARG A 291 7.95 8.13 19.72
N LEU A 292 6.70 7.99 19.35
CA LEU A 292 6.13 8.79 18.28
C LEU A 292 4.71 9.29 18.59
N SER A 293 4.40 10.48 18.11
CA SER A 293 3.04 11.04 18.07
C SER A 293 2.44 10.77 16.68
N MET A 294 1.16 10.45 16.67
CA MET A 294 0.40 10.21 15.45
C MET A 294 -0.82 11.10 15.37
N ARG A 295 -1.33 11.28 14.15
CA ARG A 295 -2.62 11.92 13.86
C ARG A 295 -3.40 11.05 12.89
N ILE A 296 -4.73 11.03 13.10
CA ILE A 296 -5.67 10.33 12.22
C ILE A 296 -6.68 11.36 11.73
N PHE A 297 -6.85 11.45 10.41
CA PHE A 297 -7.91 12.26 9.79
C PHE A 297 -8.86 11.33 9.06
N SER A 298 -10.16 11.54 9.22
CA SER A 298 -11.19 10.72 8.57
C SER A 298 -12.23 11.60 7.90
N ASP A 299 -12.69 11.17 6.71
CA ASP A 299 -13.77 11.80 5.94
C ASP A 299 -14.57 10.74 5.20
N ALA A 300 -15.82 11.05 4.84
CA ALA A 300 -16.62 10.21 3.95
C ALA A 300 -17.51 11.05 3.04
N ASN A 301 -17.49 10.74 1.74
CA ASN A 301 -18.44 11.31 0.78
C ASN A 301 -19.70 10.44 0.72
N PHE A 302 -20.79 10.93 1.29
CA PHE A 302 -22.09 10.24 1.33
C PHE A 302 -22.72 10.13 -0.05
N ALA A 303 -23.03 8.89 -0.49
CA ALA A 303 -23.72 8.58 -1.76
C ALA A 303 -23.10 9.33 -2.97
N GLY A 304 -21.78 9.48 -2.99
CA GLY A 304 -21.07 10.35 -3.94
C GLY A 304 -20.91 9.78 -5.35
N ASP A 305 -21.40 8.58 -5.63
CA ASP A 305 -21.29 7.97 -6.94
C ASP A 305 -22.64 7.48 -7.51
N SER A 306 -22.62 7.01 -8.74
CA SER A 306 -23.82 6.48 -9.43
C SER A 306 -24.40 5.22 -8.79
N THR A 307 -23.68 4.53 -7.92
CA THR A 307 -24.14 3.34 -7.19
C THR A 307 -24.75 3.69 -5.82
N LEU A 308 -24.85 4.97 -5.48
CA LEU A 308 -25.30 5.49 -4.19
C LEU A 308 -24.46 4.98 -3.01
N LYS A 309 -23.28 4.44 -3.25
CA LYS A 309 -22.32 4.06 -2.22
C LYS A 309 -21.48 5.27 -1.80
N SER A 310 -21.14 5.28 -0.54
CA SER A 310 -20.26 6.28 0.03
C SER A 310 -18.79 5.91 -0.21
N THR A 311 -17.92 6.92 -0.22
CA THR A 311 -16.47 6.70 -0.25
C THR A 311 -15.88 7.11 1.10
N SER A 312 -15.19 6.19 1.76
CA SER A 312 -14.41 6.48 2.96
C SER A 312 -13.00 6.87 2.59
N ALA A 313 -12.46 7.85 3.31
CA ALA A 313 -11.04 8.17 3.25
C ALA A 313 -10.49 8.44 4.64
N PHE A 314 -9.25 8.06 4.85
CA PHE A 314 -8.51 8.43 6.05
C PHE A 314 -7.01 8.55 5.79
N LEU A 315 -6.39 9.37 6.61
CA LEU A 315 -4.96 9.62 6.65
C LEU A 315 -4.44 9.27 8.04
N ILE A 316 -3.40 8.45 8.13
CA ILE A 316 -2.66 8.18 9.37
C ILE A 316 -1.23 8.62 9.14
N MET A 317 -0.76 9.53 9.96
CA MET A 317 0.58 10.08 9.84
C MET A 317 1.32 10.09 11.18
N VAL A 318 2.63 9.96 11.11
CA VAL A 318 3.55 10.19 12.22
C VAL A 318 3.98 11.65 12.17
N GLU A 319 3.70 12.39 13.25
CA GLU A 319 4.07 13.81 13.34
C GLU A 319 5.57 13.98 13.11
N THR A 320 5.92 15.02 12.37
CA THR A 320 7.30 15.37 12.02
C THR A 320 8.07 14.34 11.17
N VAL A 321 7.51 13.17 10.90
CA VAL A 321 8.14 12.12 10.09
C VAL A 321 7.48 11.98 8.73
N GLY A 322 6.19 11.61 8.66
CA GLY A 322 5.52 11.42 7.38
C GLY A 322 4.21 10.64 7.46
N THR A 323 3.57 10.48 6.31
CA THR A 323 2.34 9.72 6.15
C THR A 323 2.64 8.23 6.05
N LEU A 324 2.02 7.40 6.89
CA LEU A 324 2.09 5.95 6.80
C LEU A 324 0.98 5.37 5.94
N VAL A 325 -0.24 5.86 6.13
CA VAL A 325 -1.42 5.34 5.43
C VAL A 325 -2.26 6.50 4.91
N PHE A 326 -2.62 6.43 3.65
CA PHE A 326 -3.73 7.19 3.08
C PHE A 326 -4.63 6.23 2.33
N LEU A 327 -5.88 6.11 2.78
CA LEU A 327 -6.87 5.26 2.14
C LEU A 327 -7.97 6.10 1.49
N SER A 328 -8.38 5.69 0.30
CA SER A 328 -9.61 6.11 -0.36
C SER A 328 -10.28 4.84 -0.88
N LYS A 329 -11.47 4.53 -0.41
CA LYS A 329 -12.17 3.29 -0.77
C LYS A 329 -13.68 3.46 -0.73
N GLN A 330 -14.35 2.97 -1.78
CA GLN A 330 -15.81 2.87 -1.78
C GLN A 330 -16.28 1.89 -0.69
N GLN A 331 -17.30 2.28 0.07
CA GLN A 331 -17.91 1.43 1.08
C GLN A 331 -18.64 0.25 0.42
N THR A 332 -18.59 -0.91 1.04
CA THR A 332 -19.19 -2.14 0.48
C THR A 332 -20.71 -2.09 0.51
N THR A 333 -21.28 -1.42 1.49
CA THR A 333 -22.73 -1.28 1.71
C THR A 333 -23.18 0.17 1.57
N VAL A 334 -24.42 0.40 1.20
CA VAL A 334 -25.02 1.73 1.15
C VAL A 334 -25.22 2.25 2.58
N SER A 335 -24.72 3.44 2.87
CA SER A 335 -25.00 4.16 4.10
C SER A 335 -26.32 4.91 3.98
N LYS A 336 -27.04 5.06 5.08
CA LYS A 336 -28.38 5.70 5.12
C LYS A 336 -28.34 7.18 5.53
N SER A 337 -27.19 7.67 5.93
CA SER A 337 -26.95 9.07 6.31
C SER A 337 -25.48 9.44 6.21
N THR A 338 -25.19 10.74 6.13
CA THR A 338 -23.83 11.27 6.17
C THR A 338 -23.10 10.82 7.44
N MET A 339 -23.78 10.93 8.62
CA MET A 339 -23.21 10.47 9.89
C MET A 339 -22.82 8.98 9.85
N GLU A 340 -23.61 8.12 9.22
CA GLU A 340 -23.28 6.69 9.10
C GLU A 340 -22.03 6.47 8.24
N SER A 341 -21.92 7.15 7.10
CA SER A 341 -20.74 7.03 6.23
C SER A 341 -19.47 7.51 6.92
N GLU A 342 -19.53 8.63 7.63
CA GLU A 342 -18.44 9.16 8.46
C GLU A 342 -18.04 8.18 9.58
N TYR A 343 -19.04 7.61 10.24
CA TYR A 343 -18.81 6.65 11.32
C TYR A 343 -18.05 5.41 10.85
N ARG A 344 -18.45 4.86 9.70
CA ARG A 344 -17.77 3.72 9.06
C ARG A 344 -16.34 4.06 8.67
N SER A 345 -16.09 5.27 8.18
CA SER A 345 -14.75 5.74 7.85
C SER A 345 -13.88 5.83 9.09
N ALA A 346 -14.38 6.45 10.16
CA ALA A 346 -13.69 6.57 11.43
C ALA A 346 -13.38 5.21 12.08
N SER A 347 -14.34 4.26 12.01
CA SER A 347 -14.14 2.90 12.52
C SER A 347 -13.02 2.19 11.75
N HIS A 348 -13.04 2.25 10.42
CA HIS A 348 -12.00 1.63 9.60
C HIS A 348 -10.62 2.27 9.82
N ALA A 349 -10.55 3.60 9.91
CA ALA A 349 -9.31 4.32 10.25
C ALA A 349 -8.72 3.83 11.58
N SER A 350 -9.58 3.66 12.59
CA SER A 350 -9.17 3.21 13.92
C SER A 350 -8.71 1.75 13.94
N GLN A 351 -9.30 0.87 13.12
CA GLN A 351 -8.83 -0.52 12.98
C GLN A 351 -7.43 -0.58 12.39
N VAL A 352 -7.17 0.18 11.33
CA VAL A 352 -5.83 0.25 10.73
C VAL A 352 -4.83 0.87 11.70
N PHE A 353 -5.23 1.91 12.43
CA PHE A 353 -4.39 2.53 13.46
C PHE A 353 -4.05 1.55 14.59
N GLU A 354 -4.99 0.77 15.12
CA GLU A 354 -4.70 -0.23 16.16
C GLU A 354 -3.71 -1.29 15.63
N GLY A 355 -3.83 -1.72 14.37
CA GLY A 355 -2.85 -2.59 13.72
C GLY A 355 -1.45 -1.98 13.67
N LEU A 356 -1.35 -0.67 13.37
CA LEU A 356 -0.07 0.05 13.38
C LEU A 356 0.51 0.17 14.79
N VAL A 357 -0.30 0.46 15.81
CA VAL A 357 0.17 0.50 17.21
C VAL A 357 0.76 -0.84 17.62
N ASN A 358 0.09 -1.93 17.26
CA ASN A 358 0.56 -3.28 17.59
C ASN A 358 1.90 -3.61 16.91
N VAL A 359 2.05 -3.34 15.60
CA VAL A 359 3.31 -3.62 14.89
C VAL A 359 4.43 -2.70 15.38
N LEU A 360 4.17 -1.42 15.63
CA LEU A 360 5.16 -0.50 16.19
C LEU A 360 5.63 -0.97 17.58
N GLY A 361 4.71 -1.45 18.40
CA GLY A 361 5.04 -2.07 19.68
C GLY A 361 5.90 -3.32 19.54
N GLN A 362 5.61 -4.22 18.57
CA GLN A 362 6.46 -5.36 18.24
C GLN A 362 7.88 -4.91 17.84
N LEU A 363 8.00 -3.81 17.10
CA LEU A 363 9.29 -3.24 16.65
C LEU A 363 9.97 -2.35 17.73
N GLY A 364 9.44 -2.32 18.95
CA GLY A 364 10.02 -1.60 20.09
C GLY A 364 9.81 -0.08 20.05
N VAL A 365 8.81 0.41 19.33
CA VAL A 365 8.45 1.83 19.25
C VAL A 365 7.13 2.09 19.97
N LEU A 366 7.14 3.03 20.90
CA LEU A 366 5.97 3.42 21.68
C LEU A 366 5.18 4.51 20.97
N VAL A 367 3.91 4.25 20.66
CA VAL A 367 2.98 5.30 20.22
C VAL A 367 2.44 6.04 21.43
N LEU A 368 2.57 7.36 21.42
CA LEU A 368 2.01 8.22 22.47
C LEU A 368 0.49 8.30 22.30
N THR A 369 -0.25 7.79 23.26
CA THR A 369 -1.71 7.76 23.26
C THR A 369 -2.29 8.61 24.39
N PRO A 370 -3.53 9.14 24.29
CA PRO A 370 -4.45 8.94 23.18
C PRO A 370 -4.09 9.76 21.93
N VAL A 371 -4.32 9.15 20.73
CA VAL A 371 -4.08 9.80 19.43
C VAL A 371 -5.34 10.54 18.97
N PRO A 372 -5.24 11.80 18.49
CA PRO A 372 -6.40 12.53 17.96
C PRO A 372 -6.94 11.88 16.69
N LEU A 373 -8.24 11.62 16.68
CA LEU A 373 -9.02 11.21 15.52
C LEU A 373 -9.84 12.40 15.04
N PHE A 374 -9.37 13.09 14.02
CA PHE A 374 -9.98 14.27 13.45
C PHE A 374 -11.12 13.91 12.51
N ILE A 375 -12.31 14.44 12.78
CA ILE A 375 -13.56 14.25 12.02
C ILE A 375 -14.23 15.62 11.87
N ASP A 376 -14.74 15.94 10.70
CA ASP A 376 -15.46 17.21 10.46
C ASP A 376 -16.93 17.15 10.86
N ASN A 377 -17.50 15.96 11.01
CA ASN A 377 -18.90 15.74 11.39
C ASN A 377 -19.08 15.71 12.91
N THR A 378 -19.60 16.80 13.48
CA THR A 378 -19.85 16.92 14.93
C THR A 378 -20.86 15.91 15.47
N ALA A 379 -21.84 15.47 14.65
CA ALA A 379 -22.82 14.45 15.04
C ALA A 379 -22.15 13.07 15.20
N THR A 380 -21.19 12.75 14.34
CA THR A 380 -20.37 11.55 14.45
C THR A 380 -19.55 11.55 15.75
N ILE A 381 -18.88 12.67 16.05
CA ILE A 381 -18.11 12.83 17.29
C ILE A 381 -19.01 12.68 18.53
N ALA A 382 -20.16 13.33 18.54
CA ALA A 382 -21.13 13.22 19.62
C ALA A 382 -21.60 11.77 19.81
N ALA A 383 -21.87 11.04 18.72
CA ALA A 383 -22.26 9.65 18.76
C ALA A 383 -21.17 8.73 19.34
N ILE A 384 -19.88 8.96 19.01
CA ILE A 384 -18.76 8.20 19.59
C ILE A 384 -18.65 8.45 21.10
N LYS A 385 -18.81 9.69 21.54
CA LYS A 385 -18.68 10.10 22.95
C LYS A 385 -19.89 9.72 23.83
N THR A 386 -21.08 9.50 23.25
CA THR A 386 -22.31 9.23 23.98
C THR A 386 -22.42 7.77 24.38
N GLN A 387 -22.83 7.50 25.65
CA GLN A 387 -23.06 6.14 26.15
C GLN A 387 -24.35 5.49 25.62
N ALA A 388 -25.36 6.29 25.33
CA ALA A 388 -26.67 5.80 24.91
C ALA A 388 -26.67 5.44 23.42
N THR A 389 -26.95 4.19 23.10
CA THR A 389 -27.15 3.73 21.71
C THR A 389 -28.53 4.22 21.24
N SER A 390 -28.55 5.21 20.34
CA SER A 390 -29.81 5.61 19.72
C SER A 390 -30.36 4.49 18.84
N PHE A 391 -31.68 4.38 18.74
CA PHE A 391 -32.36 3.39 17.86
C PHE A 391 -31.88 3.48 16.41
N LYS A 392 -31.45 4.68 15.97
CA LYS A 392 -30.94 4.96 14.62
C LYS A 392 -29.59 4.31 14.32
N LEU A 393 -28.80 3.91 15.33
CA LEU A 393 -27.45 3.35 15.19
C LEU A 393 -27.40 1.83 15.36
N ARG A 394 -28.54 1.14 15.48
CA ARG A 394 -28.57 -0.31 15.75
C ARG A 394 -27.77 -1.16 14.72
N HIS A 395 -27.73 -0.73 13.47
CA HIS A 395 -26.98 -1.41 12.42
C HIS A 395 -25.46 -1.12 12.42
N LEU A 396 -25.03 -0.16 13.25
CA LEU A 396 -23.62 0.21 13.50
C LEU A 396 -23.15 -0.20 14.90
N LEU A 397 -23.86 -1.11 15.57
CA LEU A 397 -23.56 -1.47 16.97
C LEU A 397 -22.13 -1.94 17.17
N LEU A 398 -21.57 -2.71 16.24
CA LEU A 398 -20.19 -3.20 16.34
C LEU A 398 -19.18 -2.05 16.19
N ASP A 399 -19.33 -1.23 15.15
CA ASP A 399 -18.46 -0.06 14.96
C ASP A 399 -18.54 0.89 16.15
N HIS A 400 -19.77 1.09 16.69
CA HIS A 400 -20.01 1.94 17.85
C HIS A 400 -19.33 1.39 19.11
N ALA A 401 -19.49 0.10 19.40
CA ALA A 401 -18.85 -0.54 20.55
C ALA A 401 -17.34 -0.47 20.43
N TYR A 402 -16.81 -0.74 19.25
CA TYR A 402 -15.38 -0.74 18.95
C TYR A 402 -14.74 0.65 19.15
N LEU A 403 -15.26 1.71 18.51
CA LEU A 403 -14.71 3.06 18.66
C LEU A 403 -14.75 3.54 20.12
N ARG A 404 -15.82 3.23 20.83
CA ARG A 404 -15.94 3.55 22.26
C ARG A 404 -14.93 2.79 23.12
N GLU A 405 -14.71 1.52 22.83
CA GLU A 405 -13.69 0.73 23.52
C GLU A 405 -12.31 1.36 23.34
N LEU A 406 -11.95 1.77 22.13
CA LEU A 406 -10.67 2.44 21.88
C LEU A 406 -10.55 3.77 22.64
N CYS A 407 -11.64 4.54 22.73
CA CYS A 407 -11.66 5.76 23.57
C CYS A 407 -11.50 5.43 25.07
N HIS A 408 -12.18 4.39 25.58
CA HIS A 408 -12.05 3.96 26.98
C HIS A 408 -10.64 3.44 27.30
N ARG A 409 -10.00 2.75 26.36
CA ARG A 409 -8.60 2.32 26.46
C ARG A 409 -7.61 3.47 26.31
N SER A 410 -8.09 4.70 26.10
CA SER A 410 -7.26 5.88 25.81
C SER A 410 -6.30 5.68 24.64
N LEU A 411 -6.73 4.95 23.62
CA LEU A 411 -5.96 4.79 22.38
C LEU A 411 -6.20 5.93 21.41
N ILE A 412 -7.46 6.37 21.29
CA ILE A 412 -7.87 7.49 20.44
C ILE A 412 -8.75 8.47 21.23
N PHE A 413 -8.82 9.72 20.76
CA PHE A 413 -9.84 10.66 21.17
C PHE A 413 -10.41 11.41 19.96
N PRO A 414 -11.75 11.39 19.75
CA PRO A 414 -12.38 12.09 18.64
C PRO A 414 -12.32 13.60 18.85
N GLU A 415 -11.82 14.31 17.84
CA GLU A 415 -11.68 15.77 17.83
C GLU A 415 -12.27 16.34 16.54
N HIS A 416 -12.85 17.54 16.63
CA HIS A 416 -13.41 18.22 15.46
C HIS A 416 -12.31 18.92 14.68
N VAL A 417 -12.33 18.73 13.35
CA VAL A 417 -11.56 19.51 12.40
C VAL A 417 -12.50 20.26 11.48
N ASP A 418 -12.19 21.51 11.16
CA ASP A 418 -12.95 22.23 10.14
C ASP A 418 -12.78 21.55 8.78
N GLY A 419 -13.88 21.41 8.01
CA GLY A 419 -13.83 20.73 6.70
C GLY A 419 -12.84 21.35 5.72
N THR A 420 -12.55 22.67 5.85
CA THR A 420 -11.51 23.31 5.04
C THR A 420 -10.07 22.95 5.46
N HIS A 421 -9.92 22.23 6.56
CA HIS A 421 -8.64 21.79 7.12
C HIS A 421 -8.52 20.26 7.24
N ASN A 422 -9.49 19.50 6.69
CA ASN A 422 -9.43 18.04 6.69
C ASN A 422 -8.72 17.49 5.44
N PRO A 423 -7.46 17.02 5.52
CA PRO A 423 -6.73 16.49 4.36
C PRO A 423 -7.33 15.17 3.84
N ALA A 424 -8.16 14.47 4.61
CA ALA A 424 -8.86 13.27 4.17
C ALA A 424 -9.89 13.56 3.05
N ASP A 425 -10.35 14.81 2.91
CA ASP A 425 -11.18 15.30 1.78
C ASP A 425 -10.61 14.94 0.42
N MET A 426 -9.28 14.91 0.30
CA MET A 426 -8.59 14.53 -0.93
C MET A 426 -8.83 13.08 -1.36
N GLY A 427 -9.24 12.25 -0.41
CA GLY A 427 -9.61 10.85 -0.64
C GLY A 427 -11.09 10.61 -0.97
N THR A 428 -11.93 11.65 -0.92
CA THR A 428 -13.39 11.55 -1.09
C THR A 428 -13.95 12.49 -2.15
N LYS A 429 -13.24 13.57 -2.49
CA LYS A 429 -13.74 14.68 -3.33
C LYS A 429 -12.69 15.11 -4.35
N LEU A 430 -13.14 15.72 -5.44
CA LEU A 430 -12.30 16.47 -6.35
C LEU A 430 -12.21 17.90 -5.84
N LEU A 431 -11.01 18.33 -5.49
CA LEU A 431 -10.77 19.63 -4.89
C LEU A 431 -10.31 20.67 -5.92
N PRO A 432 -10.54 21.99 -5.69
CA PRO A 432 -9.92 23.07 -6.44
C PRO A 432 -8.40 23.00 -6.39
N ALA A 433 -7.72 23.59 -7.38
CA ALA A 433 -6.26 23.49 -7.55
C ALA A 433 -5.47 23.92 -6.29
N GLU A 434 -5.90 25.00 -5.62
CA GLU A 434 -5.22 25.51 -4.42
C GLU A 434 -5.32 24.54 -3.24
N ALA A 435 -6.52 23.98 -3.00
CA ALA A 435 -6.73 22.98 -1.95
C ALA A 435 -5.99 21.67 -2.29
N THR A 436 -6.02 21.27 -3.58
CA THR A 436 -5.27 20.10 -4.07
C THR A 436 -3.78 20.26 -3.79
N GLU A 437 -3.17 21.40 -4.11
CA GLU A 437 -1.76 21.67 -3.87
C GLU A 437 -1.42 21.67 -2.38
N ARG A 438 -2.23 22.36 -1.54
CA ARG A 438 -2.04 22.43 -0.10
C ARG A 438 -2.05 21.04 0.55
N TYR A 439 -3.08 20.24 0.26
CA TYR A 439 -3.19 18.90 0.85
C TYR A 439 -2.20 17.91 0.24
N SER A 440 -1.84 18.05 -1.03
CA SER A 440 -0.79 17.22 -1.64
C SER A 440 0.54 17.41 -0.90
N ARG A 441 0.93 18.64 -0.62
CA ARG A 441 2.13 18.94 0.17
C ARG A 441 2.03 18.36 1.57
N PHE A 442 0.88 18.51 2.23
CA PHE A 442 0.68 17.98 3.58
C PHE A 442 0.77 16.44 3.62
N ILE A 443 0.19 15.74 2.64
CA ILE A 443 0.18 14.28 2.57
C ILE A 443 1.54 13.72 2.16
N LEU A 444 2.20 14.33 1.17
CA LEU A 444 3.47 13.85 0.63
C LEU A 444 4.68 14.32 1.43
N ASP A 445 4.65 15.53 1.96
CA ASP A 445 5.72 16.13 2.75
C ASP A 445 5.18 16.76 4.03
N SER A 446 5.28 16.06 5.14
CA SER A 446 4.77 16.48 6.45
C SER A 446 5.46 17.73 7.04
N ALA A 447 6.36 18.42 6.33
CA ALA A 447 7.02 19.64 6.80
C ALA A 447 6.06 20.79 7.11
N GLY A 448 4.83 20.75 6.56
CA GLY A 448 3.78 21.73 6.81
C GLY A 448 2.85 21.43 7.99
N SER A 449 3.16 20.45 8.84
CA SER A 449 2.26 19.96 9.91
C SER A 449 1.94 20.98 11.02
N HIS A 450 2.55 22.14 11.01
CA HIS A 450 2.27 23.23 11.98
C HIS A 450 1.26 24.27 11.48
N SER A 451 0.74 24.15 10.23
CA SER A 451 -0.18 25.12 9.63
C SER A 451 -1.19 24.44 8.68
N LEU A 452 -2.12 23.68 9.23
CA LEU A 452 -3.43 23.49 8.63
C LEU A 452 -4.44 24.38 9.32
#